data_8173f2fd3984640152c7a983b8f67d61
#
_entry.id   8173f2fd3984640152c7a983b8f67d61
#
_cell.length_a   1.000
_cell.length_b   1.000
_cell.length_c   1.000
_cell.angle_alpha   90.00
_cell.angle_beta   90.00
_cell.angle_gamma   90.00
#
_symmetry.space_group_name_H-M   'P 1'
#
loop_
_entity.id
_entity.type
_entity.pdbx_description
1 polymer ?
#
loop_
_entity_poly.entity_id
_entity_poly.type
_entity_poly.pdbx_seq_one_letter_code
_entity_poly.pdbx_strand_id
1 'polypeptide(L)'
;MQQAPLFSVVIPTRNRAHLLRNALQSVLWQSFDDYELIVSDNCSADNTADVIREIGGDRVRVVHPDRMLSMPDHWEFALNHARGRFVTYLCDDDAWAPEALARVSQVLDSSDSKLVVLSAGHYYAPNWLDPNRRNVATFAPYTGEVREHRSHETLRQLYDTSGIVNESPRMLNSFCERETLLRVRAAAGKIFLLCPDYSFAALVPTEIPTWLYIDELLLVMGVFPEGIGSTQIFNRGESAREFVREFKEDRLLRHVPLKSSLVTNFVTETLIMCKESLPKLAGYDLSWVQYFVNCWTDMMVLKRNGVDVTADKQEFFRVLAEQPASVRERVNTVVNCPDGRDPGEEWARRHPVRATVRSAIDNSTLLSNVESFFRTRSAHRPKDYGPSTLVSGATAGFSNILECARKLHGLARPEFVDAARLEA
;
A
#
# COMPACT_ATOMS: atom_id res chain seq x y z
N MET A 1 -11.57 -21.13 -30.49
CA MET A 1 -11.10 -20.79 -29.12
C MET A 1 -11.24 -19.28 -29.02
N GLN A 2 -11.94 -18.77 -28.02
CA GLN A 2 -12.00 -17.33 -27.76
C GLN A 2 -10.58 -16.86 -27.40
N GLN A 3 -10.12 -15.78 -27.99
CA GLN A 3 -8.82 -15.20 -27.70
C GLN A 3 -8.81 -14.76 -26.23
N ALA A 4 -7.68 -14.98 -25.52
CA ALA A 4 -7.55 -14.51 -24.15
C ALA A 4 -7.60 -12.96 -24.14
N PRO A 5 -8.29 -12.32 -23.18
CA PRO A 5 -8.35 -10.87 -23.11
C PRO A 5 -6.97 -10.27 -22.81
N LEU A 6 -6.80 -8.99 -23.11
CA LEU A 6 -5.56 -8.27 -22.77
C LEU A 6 -5.38 -8.22 -21.26
N PHE A 7 -6.44 -7.88 -20.51
CA PHE A 7 -6.38 -7.78 -19.07
C PHE A 7 -7.27 -8.77 -18.32
N SER A 8 -6.75 -9.33 -17.22
CA SER A 8 -7.58 -9.87 -16.14
C SER A 8 -7.54 -8.87 -14.97
N VAL A 9 -8.69 -8.30 -14.68
CA VAL A 9 -8.90 -7.46 -13.49
C VAL A 9 -9.45 -8.35 -12.40
N VAL A 10 -8.73 -8.47 -11.29
CA VAL A 10 -9.11 -9.32 -10.15
C VAL A 10 -9.44 -8.42 -8.95
N ILE A 11 -10.64 -8.58 -8.38
CA ILE A 11 -11.04 -7.90 -7.15
C ILE A 11 -11.23 -8.97 -6.06
N PRO A 12 -10.23 -9.15 -5.17
CA PRO A 12 -10.42 -9.98 -3.99
C PRO A 12 -11.26 -9.23 -2.95
N THR A 13 -12.23 -9.90 -2.35
CA THR A 13 -13.11 -9.29 -1.35
C THR A 13 -13.52 -10.27 -0.25
N ARG A 14 -13.88 -9.73 0.92
CA ARG A 14 -14.48 -10.48 2.03
C ARG A 14 -15.22 -9.55 2.97
N ASN A 15 -16.55 -9.72 3.11
CA ASN A 15 -17.40 -8.96 4.05
C ASN A 15 -17.27 -7.42 3.90
N ARG A 16 -17.15 -6.92 2.67
CA ARG A 16 -16.94 -5.50 2.38
C ARG A 16 -17.82 -5.02 1.22
N ALA A 17 -19.06 -5.54 1.13
CA ALA A 17 -20.01 -5.25 0.06
C ALA A 17 -20.19 -3.76 -0.25
N HIS A 18 -20.21 -2.91 0.80
CA HIS A 18 -20.37 -1.46 0.67
C HIS A 18 -19.18 -0.77 -0.03
N LEU A 19 -17.96 -1.29 0.11
CA LEU A 19 -16.76 -0.80 -0.57
C LEU A 19 -16.67 -1.37 -1.98
N LEU A 20 -16.88 -2.68 -2.12
CA LEU A 20 -16.83 -3.40 -3.39
C LEU A 20 -17.71 -2.75 -4.47
N ARG A 21 -18.86 -2.17 -4.10
CA ARG A 21 -19.75 -1.46 -5.02
C ARG A 21 -19.02 -0.41 -5.86
N ASN A 22 -18.20 0.41 -5.21
CA ASN A 22 -17.44 1.47 -5.89
C ASN A 22 -16.30 0.91 -6.74
N ALA A 23 -15.58 -0.08 -6.26
CA ALA A 23 -14.51 -0.74 -7.00
C ALA A 23 -15.05 -1.38 -8.29
N LEU A 24 -16.15 -2.15 -8.20
CA LEU A 24 -16.83 -2.76 -9.35
C LEU A 24 -17.25 -1.71 -10.38
N GLN A 25 -17.92 -0.65 -9.95
CA GLN A 25 -18.37 0.42 -10.84
C GLN A 25 -17.19 1.10 -11.54
N SER A 26 -16.07 1.31 -10.86
CA SER A 26 -14.88 1.92 -11.45
C SER A 26 -14.28 1.10 -12.59
N VAL A 27 -14.34 -0.24 -12.48
CA VAL A 27 -13.91 -1.15 -13.56
C VAL A 27 -14.92 -1.22 -14.68
N LEU A 28 -16.23 -1.29 -14.37
CA LEU A 28 -17.29 -1.39 -15.37
C LEU A 28 -17.47 -0.13 -16.20
N TRP A 29 -16.95 1.01 -15.74
CA TRP A 29 -16.96 2.31 -16.43
C TRP A 29 -15.69 2.60 -17.23
N GLN A 30 -14.76 1.65 -17.33
CA GLN A 30 -13.56 1.83 -18.14
C GLN A 30 -13.93 2.03 -19.61
N SER A 31 -13.20 2.94 -20.27
CA SER A 31 -13.32 3.23 -21.72
C SER A 31 -12.56 2.22 -22.60
N PHE A 32 -12.38 1.00 -22.12
CA PHE A 32 -11.63 -0.07 -22.74
C PHE A 32 -12.35 -1.40 -22.50
N ASP A 33 -12.48 -2.27 -23.51
CA ASP A 33 -13.37 -3.44 -23.45
C ASP A 33 -12.62 -4.79 -23.46
N ASP A 34 -11.34 -4.84 -23.85
CA ASP A 34 -10.58 -6.10 -23.92
C ASP A 34 -10.05 -6.54 -22.55
N TYR A 35 -10.98 -6.82 -21.62
CA TYR A 35 -10.67 -7.33 -20.29
C TYR A 35 -11.73 -8.33 -19.81
N GLU A 36 -11.34 -9.19 -18.88
CA GLU A 36 -12.24 -9.94 -18.01
C GLU A 36 -12.21 -9.33 -16.59
N LEU A 37 -13.38 -9.29 -15.93
CA LEU A 37 -13.50 -8.87 -14.53
C LEU A 37 -13.83 -10.09 -13.67
N ILE A 38 -12.97 -10.36 -12.69
CA ILE A 38 -13.07 -11.47 -11.75
C ILE A 38 -13.26 -10.92 -10.35
N VAL A 39 -14.35 -11.25 -9.69
CA VAL A 39 -14.48 -11.05 -8.24
C VAL A 39 -14.18 -12.37 -7.55
N SER A 40 -13.15 -12.36 -6.72
CA SER A 40 -12.81 -13.49 -5.86
C SER A 40 -13.37 -13.22 -4.46
N ASP A 41 -14.47 -13.88 -4.11
CA ASP A 41 -15.15 -13.73 -2.84
C ASP A 41 -14.68 -14.81 -1.85
N ASN A 42 -13.98 -14.39 -0.80
CA ASN A 42 -13.42 -15.27 0.23
C ASN A 42 -14.46 -15.65 1.31
N CYS A 43 -15.55 -16.28 0.88
CA CYS A 43 -16.63 -16.74 1.74
C CYS A 43 -17.29 -15.61 2.55
N SER A 44 -17.70 -14.52 1.91
CA SER A 44 -18.42 -13.42 2.56
C SER A 44 -19.77 -13.88 3.11
N ALA A 45 -20.13 -13.35 4.28
CA ALA A 45 -21.39 -13.59 4.96
C ALA A 45 -22.35 -12.38 4.93
N ASP A 46 -21.89 -11.25 4.39
CA ASP A 46 -22.70 -10.05 4.18
C ASP A 46 -23.41 -10.07 2.82
N ASN A 47 -23.94 -8.95 2.36
CA ASN A 47 -24.61 -8.82 1.08
C ASN A 47 -23.68 -8.69 -0.15
N THR A 48 -22.43 -9.15 -0.07
CA THR A 48 -21.46 -9.13 -1.18
C THR A 48 -22.02 -9.76 -2.45
N ALA A 49 -22.63 -10.94 -2.36
CA ALA A 49 -23.20 -11.62 -3.53
C ALA A 49 -24.32 -10.80 -4.22
N ASP A 50 -25.13 -10.07 -3.44
CA ASP A 50 -26.20 -9.23 -3.98
C ASP A 50 -25.62 -8.02 -4.70
N VAL A 51 -24.59 -7.37 -4.13
CA VAL A 51 -23.89 -6.24 -4.75
C VAL A 51 -23.24 -6.66 -6.06
N ILE A 52 -22.59 -7.83 -6.11
CA ILE A 52 -21.98 -8.34 -7.36
C ILE A 52 -23.06 -8.56 -8.43
N ARG A 53 -24.19 -9.14 -8.08
CA ARG A 53 -25.30 -9.38 -9.00
C ARG A 53 -25.93 -8.09 -9.51
N GLU A 54 -26.17 -7.14 -8.59
CA GLU A 54 -26.79 -5.83 -8.90
C GLU A 54 -25.91 -4.98 -9.83
N ILE A 55 -24.61 -4.90 -9.57
CA ILE A 55 -23.68 -4.01 -10.26
C ILE A 55 -23.04 -4.70 -11.45
N GLY A 56 -22.59 -5.95 -11.27
CA GLY A 56 -21.77 -6.68 -12.24
C GLY A 56 -22.57 -7.38 -13.32
N GLY A 57 -23.71 -7.95 -12.97
CA GLY A 57 -24.50 -8.78 -13.88
C GLY A 57 -23.64 -9.88 -14.55
N ASP A 58 -23.85 -10.09 -15.84
CA ASP A 58 -23.11 -11.09 -16.64
C ASP A 58 -21.67 -10.65 -16.99
N ARG A 59 -21.28 -9.42 -16.67
CA ARG A 59 -19.94 -8.90 -16.96
C ARG A 59 -18.88 -9.33 -15.93
N VAL A 60 -19.31 -9.89 -14.80
CA VAL A 60 -18.44 -10.29 -13.70
C VAL A 60 -18.42 -11.81 -13.57
N ARG A 61 -17.23 -12.36 -13.60
CA ARG A 61 -17.02 -13.76 -13.25
C ARG A 61 -16.68 -13.88 -11.77
N VAL A 62 -17.56 -14.53 -11.00
CA VAL A 62 -17.37 -14.75 -9.57
C VAL A 62 -16.67 -16.08 -9.34
N VAL A 63 -15.69 -16.09 -8.45
CA VAL A 63 -14.98 -17.31 -8.01
C VAL A 63 -14.93 -17.36 -6.49
N HIS A 64 -15.08 -18.55 -5.94
CA HIS A 64 -15.10 -18.79 -4.50
C HIS A 64 -14.14 -19.94 -4.15
N PRO A 65 -13.33 -19.84 -3.11
CA PRO A 65 -12.66 -20.99 -2.53
C PRO A 65 -13.68 -21.84 -1.75
N ASP A 66 -13.40 -23.13 -1.58
CA ASP A 66 -14.27 -24.06 -0.83
C ASP A 66 -14.36 -23.73 0.67
N ARG A 67 -13.45 -22.94 1.16
CA ARG A 67 -13.36 -22.45 2.55
C ARG A 67 -12.67 -21.09 2.58
N MET A 68 -12.87 -20.36 3.66
CA MET A 68 -12.12 -19.15 3.94
C MET A 68 -10.62 -19.44 3.93
N LEU A 69 -9.88 -18.61 3.20
CA LEU A 69 -8.44 -18.64 3.07
C LEU A 69 -7.82 -17.42 3.79
N SER A 70 -6.54 -17.54 4.17
CA SER A 70 -5.75 -16.37 4.53
C SER A 70 -5.64 -15.40 3.35
N MET A 71 -5.39 -14.12 3.59
CA MET A 71 -5.27 -13.13 2.51
C MET A 71 -4.25 -13.53 1.43
N PRO A 72 -3.02 -13.99 1.75
CA PRO A 72 -2.08 -14.44 0.72
C PRO A 72 -2.58 -15.66 -0.08
N ASP A 73 -3.14 -16.66 0.59
CA ASP A 73 -3.66 -17.85 -0.06
C ASP A 73 -4.87 -17.54 -0.94
N HIS A 74 -5.71 -16.59 -0.52
CA HIS A 74 -6.83 -16.11 -1.32
C HIS A 74 -6.37 -15.38 -2.59
N TRP A 75 -5.30 -14.60 -2.51
CA TRP A 75 -4.73 -13.95 -3.68
C TRP A 75 -4.10 -14.96 -4.65
N GLU A 76 -3.40 -15.99 -4.13
CA GLU A 76 -2.92 -17.10 -4.98
C GLU A 76 -4.08 -17.86 -5.65
N PHE A 77 -5.16 -18.11 -4.90
CA PHE A 77 -6.37 -18.73 -5.45
C PHE A 77 -6.95 -17.89 -6.58
N ALA A 78 -7.12 -16.59 -6.37
CA ALA A 78 -7.67 -15.68 -7.35
C ALA A 78 -6.83 -15.60 -8.64
N LEU A 79 -5.49 -15.62 -8.53
CA LEU A 79 -4.57 -15.64 -9.66
C LEU A 79 -4.78 -16.84 -10.59
N ASN A 80 -5.15 -18.01 -10.06
CA ASN A 80 -5.39 -19.20 -10.86
C ASN A 80 -6.56 -19.06 -11.84
N HIS A 81 -7.44 -18.11 -11.60
CA HIS A 81 -8.60 -17.85 -12.44
C HIS A 81 -8.34 -16.80 -13.52
N ALA A 82 -7.25 -16.05 -13.46
CA ALA A 82 -6.88 -15.07 -14.47
C ALA A 82 -6.45 -15.73 -15.79
N ARG A 83 -6.97 -15.24 -16.93
CA ARG A 83 -6.71 -15.76 -18.29
C ARG A 83 -6.06 -14.72 -19.19
N GLY A 84 -6.17 -13.44 -18.83
CA GLY A 84 -5.65 -12.31 -19.60
C GLY A 84 -4.13 -12.35 -19.74
N ARG A 85 -3.64 -11.69 -20.79
CA ARG A 85 -2.20 -11.56 -21.01
C ARG A 85 -1.52 -10.83 -19.88
N PHE A 86 -2.16 -9.78 -19.34
CA PHE A 86 -1.73 -9.06 -18.15
C PHE A 86 -2.74 -9.24 -17.02
N VAL A 87 -2.23 -9.38 -15.80
CA VAL A 87 -3.06 -9.51 -14.60
C VAL A 87 -2.83 -8.30 -13.70
N THR A 88 -3.90 -7.76 -13.17
CA THR A 88 -3.90 -6.68 -12.18
C THR A 88 -4.90 -6.98 -11.08
N TYR A 89 -4.63 -6.48 -9.88
CA TYR A 89 -5.56 -6.53 -8.76
C TYR A 89 -6.02 -5.12 -8.41
N LEU A 90 -7.31 -4.99 -8.19
CA LEU A 90 -7.90 -3.80 -7.59
C LEU A 90 -8.47 -4.19 -6.23
N CYS A 91 -8.06 -3.51 -5.16
CA CYS A 91 -8.70 -3.72 -3.87
C CYS A 91 -10.17 -3.32 -3.91
N ASP A 92 -10.99 -3.96 -3.08
CA ASP A 92 -12.42 -3.65 -2.96
C ASP A 92 -12.70 -2.26 -2.35
N ASP A 93 -11.68 -1.59 -1.82
CA ASP A 93 -11.72 -0.21 -1.31
C ASP A 93 -11.00 0.82 -2.20
N ASP A 94 -10.53 0.42 -3.38
CA ASP A 94 -9.87 1.28 -4.36
C ASP A 94 -10.78 1.63 -5.55
N ALA A 95 -10.39 2.60 -6.36
CA ALA A 95 -11.10 2.94 -7.60
C ALA A 95 -10.14 3.44 -8.68
N TRP A 96 -10.41 3.08 -9.94
CA TRP A 96 -9.70 3.58 -11.12
C TRP A 96 -10.38 4.80 -11.74
N ALA A 97 -9.57 5.68 -12.34
CA ALA A 97 -10.05 6.67 -13.30
C ALA A 97 -10.62 5.98 -14.55
N PRO A 98 -11.59 6.59 -15.24
CA PRO A 98 -12.28 5.94 -16.37
C PRO A 98 -11.39 5.50 -17.52
N GLU A 99 -10.23 6.12 -17.70
CA GLU A 99 -9.28 5.85 -18.80
C GLU A 99 -8.12 4.95 -18.41
N ALA A 100 -8.09 4.40 -17.20
CA ALA A 100 -6.93 3.68 -16.68
C ALA A 100 -6.54 2.49 -17.56
N LEU A 101 -7.47 1.62 -17.94
CA LEU A 101 -7.18 0.46 -18.79
C LEU A 101 -6.75 0.89 -20.22
N ALA A 102 -7.40 1.88 -20.80
CA ALA A 102 -7.04 2.40 -22.12
C ALA A 102 -5.63 2.99 -22.12
N ARG A 103 -5.26 3.72 -21.07
CA ARG A 103 -3.93 4.29 -20.92
C ARG A 103 -2.83 3.24 -20.77
N VAL A 104 -3.08 2.21 -19.96
CA VAL A 104 -2.15 1.07 -19.81
C VAL A 104 -2.00 0.33 -21.14
N SER A 105 -3.10 0.05 -21.86
CA SER A 105 -3.04 -0.57 -23.18
C SER A 105 -2.17 0.24 -24.15
N GLN A 106 -2.35 1.56 -24.22
CA GLN A 106 -1.54 2.44 -25.07
C GLN A 106 -0.05 2.35 -24.74
N VAL A 107 0.32 2.28 -23.46
CA VAL A 107 1.72 2.14 -23.03
C VAL A 107 2.28 0.77 -23.41
N LEU A 108 1.48 -0.29 -23.27
CA LEU A 108 1.88 -1.64 -23.67
C LEU A 108 2.02 -1.80 -25.19
N ASP A 109 1.17 -1.13 -25.97
CA ASP A 109 1.27 -1.14 -27.45
C ASP A 109 2.54 -0.46 -27.96
N SER A 110 3.08 0.48 -27.18
CA SER A 110 4.30 1.23 -27.53
C SER A 110 5.58 0.67 -26.88
N SER A 111 5.50 -0.47 -26.20
CA SER A 111 6.62 -1.06 -25.46
C SER A 111 6.54 -2.58 -25.37
N ASP A 112 7.69 -3.21 -25.09
CA ASP A 112 7.76 -4.65 -24.76
C ASP A 112 7.72 -4.90 -23.24
N SER A 113 7.21 -3.96 -22.46
CA SER A 113 7.21 -4.04 -21.01
C SER A 113 6.33 -5.18 -20.52
N LYS A 114 6.83 -5.91 -19.54
CA LYS A 114 6.11 -7.01 -18.86
C LYS A 114 5.45 -6.58 -17.57
N LEU A 115 5.71 -5.37 -17.13
CA LEU A 115 5.17 -4.79 -15.91
C LEU A 115 5.00 -3.28 -16.08
N VAL A 116 3.76 -2.83 -15.92
CA VAL A 116 3.39 -1.41 -15.89
C VAL A 116 2.81 -1.10 -14.52
N VAL A 117 3.27 -0.02 -13.92
CA VAL A 117 2.90 0.42 -12.57
C VAL A 117 2.20 1.77 -12.64
N LEU A 118 1.09 1.91 -11.97
CA LEU A 118 0.33 3.15 -11.87
C LEU A 118 0.78 3.98 -10.68
N SER A 119 0.85 5.26 -10.87
CA SER A 119 0.81 6.24 -9.79
C SER A 119 -0.55 6.21 -9.08
N ALA A 120 -0.55 6.54 -7.79
CA ALA A 120 -1.76 6.52 -7.00
C ALA A 120 -1.94 7.78 -6.15
N GLY A 121 -3.18 8.26 -6.09
CA GLY A 121 -3.65 9.16 -5.04
C GLY A 121 -4.27 8.38 -3.90
N HIS A 122 -4.60 9.07 -2.80
CA HIS A 122 -5.29 8.47 -1.65
C HIS A 122 -6.59 9.22 -1.38
N TYR A 123 -7.64 8.48 -1.05
CA TYR A 123 -8.92 9.02 -0.62
C TYR A 123 -9.22 8.57 0.80
N TYR A 124 -9.36 9.52 1.71
CA TYR A 124 -9.76 9.27 3.09
C TYR A 124 -11.27 9.28 3.22
N ALA A 125 -11.82 8.19 3.72
CA ALA A 125 -13.26 7.99 3.84
C ALA A 125 -13.97 9.06 4.70
N PRO A 126 -15.30 9.29 4.50
CA PRO A 126 -16.06 10.24 5.33
C PRO A 126 -16.09 9.90 6.82
N ASN A 127 -15.88 8.64 7.17
CA ASN A 127 -15.80 8.13 8.55
C ASN A 127 -14.35 7.96 9.03
N TRP A 128 -13.35 8.55 8.32
CA TRP A 128 -11.95 8.43 8.71
C TRP A 128 -11.69 8.93 10.14
N LEU A 129 -10.67 8.34 10.80
CA LEU A 129 -10.34 8.60 12.21
C LEU A 129 -10.05 10.08 12.49
N ASP A 130 -9.26 10.74 11.62
CA ASP A 130 -8.97 12.17 11.72
C ASP A 130 -10.09 12.99 11.05
N PRO A 131 -10.85 13.79 11.84
CA PRO A 131 -11.94 14.61 11.30
C PRO A 131 -11.51 15.58 10.19
N ASN A 132 -10.26 16.08 10.23
CA ASN A 132 -9.74 17.03 9.25
C ASN A 132 -9.41 16.37 7.89
N ARG A 133 -9.39 15.04 7.85
CA ARG A 133 -9.14 14.25 6.63
C ARG A 133 -10.37 13.53 6.11
N ARG A 134 -11.52 13.69 6.73
CA ARG A 134 -12.76 13.06 6.28
C ARG A 134 -13.18 13.59 4.91
N ASN A 135 -13.46 12.68 3.99
CA ASN A 135 -13.82 12.99 2.61
C ASN A 135 -12.78 13.90 1.91
N VAL A 136 -11.50 13.58 2.08
CA VAL A 136 -10.36 14.32 1.52
C VAL A 136 -9.53 13.39 0.64
N ALA A 137 -9.16 13.87 -0.54
CA ALA A 137 -8.18 13.23 -1.39
C ALA A 137 -6.79 13.89 -1.26
N THR A 138 -5.74 13.07 -1.39
CA THR A 138 -4.36 13.54 -1.42
C THR A 138 -3.63 12.92 -2.60
N PHE A 139 -2.89 13.71 -3.34
CA PHE A 139 -2.05 13.25 -4.45
C PHE A 139 -0.84 14.16 -4.64
N ALA A 140 0.22 13.62 -5.23
CA ALA A 140 1.34 14.41 -5.70
C ALA A 140 1.00 15.07 -7.04
N PRO A 141 1.65 16.17 -7.42
CA PRO A 141 1.59 16.64 -8.80
C PRO A 141 2.08 15.53 -9.74
N TYR A 142 1.38 15.30 -10.84
CA TYR A 142 1.71 14.31 -11.84
C TYR A 142 2.32 14.98 -13.07
N THR A 143 3.30 14.33 -13.68
CA THR A 143 3.98 14.86 -14.88
C THR A 143 3.32 14.44 -16.18
N GLY A 144 2.51 13.38 -16.18
CA GLY A 144 1.97 12.74 -17.38
C GLY A 144 2.97 11.86 -18.12
N GLU A 145 4.19 11.71 -17.60
CA GLU A 145 5.26 10.96 -18.22
C GLU A 145 5.15 9.45 -17.94
N VAL A 146 5.73 8.67 -18.86
CA VAL A 146 6.00 7.25 -18.65
C VAL A 146 7.50 7.10 -18.40
N ARG A 147 7.88 6.58 -17.24
CA ARG A 147 9.28 6.40 -16.84
C ARG A 147 9.66 4.94 -16.78
N GLU A 148 10.87 4.61 -17.23
CA GLU A 148 11.43 3.27 -17.07
C GLU A 148 12.27 3.18 -15.79
N HIS A 149 12.05 2.14 -15.03
CA HIS A 149 12.77 1.80 -13.81
C HIS A 149 13.54 0.51 -13.97
N ARG A 150 14.72 0.43 -13.36
CA ARG A 150 15.55 -0.77 -13.33
C ARG A 150 15.19 -1.63 -12.11
N SER A 151 14.87 -2.88 -12.36
CA SER A 151 14.43 -3.81 -11.32
C SER A 151 15.45 -3.99 -10.18
N HIS A 152 16.75 -4.07 -10.50
CA HIS A 152 17.79 -4.22 -9.50
C HIS A 152 17.94 -3.00 -8.59
N GLU A 153 17.68 -1.78 -9.09
CA GLU A 153 17.69 -0.55 -8.29
C GLU A 153 16.48 -0.52 -7.36
N THR A 154 15.31 -0.88 -7.88
CA THR A 154 14.08 -1.03 -7.08
C THR A 154 14.27 -2.04 -5.95
N LEU A 155 14.82 -3.23 -6.24
CA LEU A 155 15.09 -4.24 -5.24
C LEU A 155 16.09 -3.76 -4.20
N ARG A 156 17.18 -3.10 -4.61
CA ARG A 156 18.14 -2.52 -3.66
C ARG A 156 17.46 -1.54 -2.72
N GLN A 157 16.69 -0.59 -3.24
CA GLN A 157 15.97 0.38 -2.44
C GLN A 157 14.98 -0.29 -1.48
N LEU A 158 14.25 -1.32 -1.95
CA LEU A 158 13.28 -2.04 -1.14
C LEU A 158 13.94 -2.68 0.10
N TYR A 159 15.09 -3.30 -0.07
CA TYR A 159 15.84 -3.95 1.03
C TYR A 159 16.60 -2.93 1.89
N ASP A 160 17.21 -1.91 1.30
CA ASP A 160 17.92 -0.84 2.03
C ASP A 160 16.98 -0.03 2.93
N THR A 161 15.74 0.19 2.51
CA THR A 161 14.74 0.94 3.28
C THR A 161 13.95 0.05 4.25
N SER A 162 14.10 -1.27 4.18
CA SER A 162 13.27 -2.25 4.91
C SER A 162 11.77 -1.92 4.80
N GLY A 163 11.35 -1.47 3.62
CA GLY A 163 9.99 -1.01 3.42
C GLY A 163 9.71 -0.36 2.08
N ILE A 164 8.80 0.57 2.09
CA ILE A 164 8.11 1.11 0.93
C ILE A 164 9.03 2.04 0.13
N VAL A 165 9.15 1.74 -1.15
CA VAL A 165 9.60 2.69 -2.19
C VAL A 165 8.33 3.23 -2.85
N ASN A 166 8.20 4.55 -2.98
CA ASN A 166 6.96 5.19 -3.48
C ASN A 166 6.49 4.68 -4.84
N GLU A 167 7.43 4.44 -5.75
CA GLU A 167 7.16 3.97 -7.10
C GLU A 167 7.34 2.45 -7.22
N SER A 168 7.37 1.72 -6.09
CA SER A 168 7.55 0.26 -6.10
C SER A 168 6.36 -0.45 -6.74
N PRO A 169 6.60 -1.44 -7.59
CA PRO A 169 5.54 -2.28 -8.12
C PRO A 169 4.89 -3.07 -6.98
N ARG A 170 3.58 -2.91 -6.83
CA ARG A 170 2.74 -3.72 -5.94
C ARG A 170 1.63 -4.30 -6.78
N MET A 171 1.10 -5.46 -6.42
CA MET A 171 0.03 -6.06 -7.23
C MET A 171 -1.17 -5.12 -7.40
N LEU A 172 -1.45 -4.29 -6.40
CA LEU A 172 -2.59 -3.35 -6.37
C LEU A 172 -2.48 -2.16 -7.33
N ASN A 173 -1.26 -1.81 -7.75
CA ASN A 173 -1.02 -0.71 -8.69
C ASN A 173 -0.31 -1.18 -9.97
N SER A 174 -0.26 -2.48 -10.23
CA SER A 174 0.55 -3.06 -11.29
C SER A 174 -0.26 -3.88 -12.26
N PHE A 175 0.13 -3.82 -13.53
CA PHE A 175 -0.30 -4.72 -14.59
C PHE A 175 0.89 -5.58 -14.99
N CYS A 176 0.88 -6.84 -14.59
CA CYS A 176 2.01 -7.75 -14.80
C CYS A 176 1.63 -8.82 -15.83
N GLU A 177 2.55 -9.09 -16.77
CA GLU A 177 2.40 -10.18 -17.72
C GLU A 177 2.17 -11.51 -16.97
N ARG A 178 1.09 -12.22 -17.30
CA ARG A 178 0.69 -13.46 -16.62
C ARG A 178 1.80 -14.51 -16.64
N GLU A 179 2.49 -14.67 -17.74
CA GLU A 179 3.60 -15.65 -17.85
C GLU A 179 4.75 -15.31 -16.90
N THR A 180 5.04 -14.01 -16.70
CA THR A 180 6.03 -13.57 -15.72
C THR A 180 5.62 -13.97 -14.30
N LEU A 181 4.35 -13.76 -13.93
CA LEU A 181 3.81 -14.22 -12.63
C LEU A 181 3.95 -15.74 -12.45
N LEU A 182 3.65 -16.51 -13.51
CA LEU A 182 3.76 -17.97 -13.45
C LEU A 182 5.21 -18.43 -13.31
N ARG A 183 6.19 -17.76 -13.96
CA ARG A 183 7.62 -18.05 -13.78
C ARG A 183 8.08 -17.75 -12.34
N VAL A 184 7.70 -16.59 -11.80
CA VAL A 184 8.00 -16.23 -10.41
C VAL A 184 7.43 -17.27 -9.46
N ARG A 185 6.16 -17.66 -9.63
CA ARG A 185 5.53 -18.68 -8.80
C ARG A 185 6.21 -20.05 -8.90
N ALA A 186 6.63 -20.45 -10.08
CA ALA A 186 7.35 -21.70 -10.28
C ALA A 186 8.71 -21.69 -9.57
N ALA A 187 9.39 -20.54 -9.54
CA ALA A 187 10.71 -20.40 -8.91
C ALA A 187 10.64 -20.24 -7.39
N ALA A 188 9.66 -19.48 -6.86
CA ALA A 188 9.54 -19.15 -5.44
C ALA A 188 8.49 -19.98 -4.68
N GLY A 189 7.71 -20.83 -5.37
CA GLY A 189 6.60 -21.59 -4.81
C GLY A 189 5.31 -20.81 -4.71
N LYS A 190 5.35 -19.56 -4.28
CA LYS A 190 4.22 -18.61 -4.19
C LYS A 190 4.70 -17.20 -4.55
N ILE A 191 3.77 -16.34 -5.02
CA ILE A 191 4.01 -14.91 -5.20
C ILE A 191 3.60 -14.15 -3.95
N PHE A 192 2.42 -14.50 -3.42
CA PHE A 192 1.81 -13.78 -2.31
C PHE A 192 2.17 -14.45 -0.98
N LEU A 193 3.01 -13.76 -0.20
CA LEU A 193 3.41 -14.17 1.13
C LEU A 193 2.68 -13.32 2.18
N LEU A 194 3.19 -13.24 3.40
CA LEU A 194 2.52 -12.58 4.53
C LEU A 194 1.92 -11.19 4.19
N CYS A 195 2.69 -10.33 3.52
CA CYS A 195 2.21 -9.08 2.95
C CYS A 195 2.27 -9.19 1.42
N PRO A 196 1.16 -9.48 0.73
CA PRO A 196 1.15 -9.74 -0.71
C PRO A 196 1.76 -8.63 -1.57
N ASP A 197 1.53 -7.37 -1.21
CA ASP A 197 2.09 -6.21 -1.90
C ASP A 197 3.62 -6.21 -1.91
N TYR A 198 4.21 -6.51 -0.77
CA TYR A 198 5.65 -6.49 -0.59
C TYR A 198 6.32 -7.73 -1.13
N SER A 199 5.68 -8.89 -1.05
CA SER A 199 6.19 -10.09 -1.70
C SER A 199 6.17 -9.95 -3.21
N PHE A 200 5.13 -9.37 -3.80
CA PHE A 200 5.09 -9.03 -5.21
C PHE A 200 6.25 -8.08 -5.58
N ALA A 201 6.42 -6.99 -4.79
CA ALA A 201 7.48 -5.99 -5.00
C ALA A 201 8.90 -6.58 -4.92
N ALA A 202 9.11 -7.63 -4.14
CA ALA A 202 10.38 -8.29 -4.00
C ALA A 202 10.61 -9.40 -5.04
N LEU A 203 9.58 -10.17 -5.39
CA LEU A 203 9.73 -11.36 -6.22
C LEU A 203 9.63 -11.06 -7.71
N VAL A 204 8.64 -10.26 -8.15
CA VAL A 204 8.38 -10.04 -9.58
C VAL A 204 9.52 -9.33 -10.29
N PRO A 205 10.17 -8.29 -9.74
CA PRO A 205 11.30 -7.64 -10.38
C PRO A 205 12.53 -8.53 -10.59
N THR A 206 12.60 -9.72 -9.97
CA THR A 206 13.69 -10.66 -10.22
C THR A 206 13.63 -11.35 -11.59
N GLU A 207 12.45 -11.34 -12.23
CA GLU A 207 12.22 -11.99 -13.54
C GLU A 207 12.20 -11.03 -14.72
N ILE A 208 12.32 -9.73 -14.48
CA ILE A 208 12.31 -8.67 -15.49
C ILE A 208 13.43 -7.66 -15.23
N PRO A 209 14.12 -7.18 -16.28
CA PRO A 209 15.21 -6.21 -16.09
C PRO A 209 14.72 -4.80 -15.77
N THR A 210 13.62 -4.39 -16.42
CA THR A 210 13.01 -3.06 -16.30
C THR A 210 11.50 -3.14 -16.27
N TRP A 211 10.87 -2.07 -15.80
CA TRP A 211 9.42 -1.91 -15.77
C TRP A 211 9.05 -0.43 -15.98
N LEU A 212 7.80 -0.18 -16.37
CA LEU A 212 7.32 1.16 -16.67
C LEU A 212 6.42 1.70 -15.55
N TYR A 213 6.58 2.97 -15.25
CA TYR A 213 5.75 3.72 -14.32
C TYR A 213 5.00 4.82 -15.07
N ILE A 214 3.68 4.84 -14.94
CA ILE A 214 2.82 5.88 -15.50
C ILE A 214 2.59 6.92 -14.40
N ASP A 215 3.16 8.11 -14.56
CA ASP A 215 3.02 9.23 -13.64
C ASP A 215 1.78 10.06 -13.95
N GLU A 216 0.63 9.39 -13.87
CA GLU A 216 -0.70 9.97 -14.04
C GLU A 216 -1.64 9.46 -12.94
N LEU A 217 -2.61 10.27 -12.51
CA LEU A 217 -3.59 9.86 -11.50
C LEU A 217 -4.65 8.94 -12.12
N LEU A 218 -4.31 7.66 -12.22
CA LEU A 218 -5.19 6.62 -12.77
C LEU A 218 -5.78 5.69 -11.70
N LEU A 219 -5.20 5.73 -10.49
CA LEU A 219 -5.62 4.92 -9.35
C LEU A 219 -5.83 5.82 -8.12
N VAL A 220 -6.93 5.64 -7.44
CA VAL A 220 -7.19 6.22 -6.11
C VAL A 220 -7.29 5.09 -5.10
N MET A 221 -6.34 5.05 -4.19
CA MET A 221 -6.32 4.09 -3.08
C MET A 221 -7.19 4.58 -1.94
N GLY A 222 -8.08 3.73 -1.46
CA GLY A 222 -8.97 4.03 -0.36
C GLY A 222 -8.30 3.89 1.00
N VAL A 223 -8.52 4.87 1.86
CA VAL A 223 -8.08 4.84 3.27
C VAL A 223 -9.33 4.80 4.14
N PHE A 224 -9.75 3.60 4.49
CA PHE A 224 -10.96 3.32 5.26
C PHE A 224 -10.63 2.80 6.67
N PRO A 225 -11.47 3.07 7.69
CA PRO A 225 -11.25 2.56 9.04
C PRO A 225 -11.24 1.02 9.13
N GLU A 226 -11.87 0.35 8.16
CA GLU A 226 -11.96 -1.11 8.06
C GLU A 226 -10.76 -1.73 7.28
N GLY A 227 -9.90 -0.91 6.68
CA GLY A 227 -8.74 -1.38 5.92
C GLY A 227 -7.71 -2.08 6.82
N ILE A 228 -7.20 -3.25 6.42
CA ILE A 228 -6.16 -3.97 7.18
C ILE A 228 -4.93 -3.08 7.35
N GLY A 229 -4.42 -2.50 6.24
CA GLY A 229 -3.28 -1.60 6.27
C GLY A 229 -3.51 -0.37 7.14
N SER A 230 -4.69 0.27 7.00
CA SER A 230 -5.07 1.44 7.79
C SER A 230 -5.13 1.12 9.28
N THR A 231 -5.79 0.03 9.67
CA THR A 231 -5.90 -0.35 11.08
C THR A 231 -4.56 -0.78 11.67
N GLN A 232 -3.71 -1.46 10.90
CA GLN A 232 -2.37 -1.84 11.34
C GLN A 232 -1.46 -0.63 11.60
N ILE A 233 -1.53 0.38 10.72
CA ILE A 233 -0.69 1.57 10.79
C ILE A 233 -1.15 2.52 11.90
N PHE A 234 -2.47 2.72 12.05
CA PHE A 234 -2.97 3.85 12.83
C PHE A 234 -3.54 3.50 14.20
N ASN A 235 -4.17 2.34 14.41
CA ASN A 235 -4.90 2.10 15.65
C ASN A 235 -4.96 0.64 16.14
N ARG A 236 -4.33 -0.30 15.43
CA ARG A 236 -4.44 -1.75 15.73
C ARG A 236 -5.90 -2.20 15.87
N GLY A 237 -6.76 -1.74 14.95
CA GLY A 237 -8.19 -2.02 14.94
C GLY A 237 -8.53 -3.49 14.71
N GLU A 238 -9.83 -3.83 14.62
CA GLU A 238 -10.30 -5.23 14.53
C GLU A 238 -9.75 -5.92 13.28
N SER A 239 -9.76 -5.27 12.10
CA SER A 239 -9.24 -5.87 10.86
C SER A 239 -7.76 -6.26 10.97
N ALA A 240 -6.94 -5.46 11.67
CA ALA A 240 -5.54 -5.81 11.94
C ALA A 240 -5.42 -7.01 12.89
N ARG A 241 -6.28 -7.08 13.92
CA ARG A 241 -6.31 -8.22 14.85
C ARG A 241 -6.80 -9.50 14.18
N GLU A 242 -7.82 -9.43 13.32
CA GLU A 242 -8.29 -10.56 12.52
C GLU A 242 -7.19 -11.08 11.59
N PHE A 243 -6.50 -10.19 10.89
CA PHE A 243 -5.36 -10.56 10.05
C PHE A 243 -4.30 -11.34 10.83
N VAL A 244 -3.92 -10.87 12.03
CA VAL A 244 -2.96 -11.58 12.89
C VAL A 244 -3.48 -12.97 13.30
N ARG A 245 -4.78 -13.09 13.63
CA ARG A 245 -5.40 -14.39 14.01
C ARG A 245 -5.47 -15.40 12.87
N GLU A 246 -5.49 -14.96 11.60
CA GLU A 246 -5.46 -15.86 10.43
C GLU A 246 -4.15 -16.67 10.35
N PHE A 247 -3.09 -16.16 10.96
CA PHE A 247 -1.81 -16.82 11.05
C PHE A 247 -1.62 -17.41 12.46
N LYS A 248 -1.04 -18.59 12.54
CA LYS A 248 -0.62 -19.17 13.83
C LYS A 248 0.45 -18.25 14.42
N GLU A 249 0.27 -17.77 15.64
CA GLU A 249 1.14 -16.80 16.31
C GLU A 249 2.63 -17.17 16.29
N ASP A 250 2.94 -18.46 16.41
CA ASP A 250 4.31 -19.00 16.38
C ASP A 250 4.98 -18.93 15.00
N ARG A 251 4.22 -18.57 13.94
CA ARG A 251 4.72 -18.51 12.56
C ARG A 251 4.71 -17.12 11.95
N LEU A 252 4.11 -16.15 12.63
CA LEU A 252 3.80 -14.84 12.03
C LEU A 252 5.03 -13.93 11.88
N LEU A 253 5.90 -13.86 12.90
CA LEU A 253 7.08 -12.99 12.95
C LEU A 253 8.30 -13.82 13.40
N ARG A 254 8.79 -14.72 12.55
CA ARG A 254 9.84 -15.68 12.92
C ARG A 254 11.24 -15.06 12.89
N HIS A 255 11.51 -14.22 11.91
CA HIS A 255 12.84 -13.76 11.56
C HIS A 255 13.15 -12.36 12.09
N VAL A 256 12.12 -11.49 12.20
CA VAL A 256 12.33 -10.15 12.73
C VAL A 256 12.60 -10.18 14.25
N PRO A 257 13.51 -9.34 14.76
CA PRO A 257 13.88 -9.36 16.17
C PRO A 257 12.77 -8.88 17.10
N LEU A 258 11.99 -7.85 16.72
CA LEU A 258 10.84 -7.35 17.47
C LEU A 258 9.61 -8.20 17.17
N LYS A 259 8.90 -8.63 18.22
CA LYS A 259 7.70 -9.49 18.07
C LYS A 259 6.38 -8.73 18.20
N SER A 260 6.45 -7.41 18.28
CA SER A 260 5.26 -6.57 18.34
C SER A 260 4.54 -6.42 17.00
N SER A 261 3.24 -6.15 17.05
CA SER A 261 2.38 -5.98 15.87
C SER A 261 2.58 -4.58 15.25
N LEU A 262 3.74 -4.36 14.60
CA LEU A 262 4.08 -3.18 13.84
C LEU A 262 4.07 -3.50 12.35
N VAL A 263 3.64 -2.55 11.51
CA VAL A 263 3.60 -2.78 10.06
C VAL A 263 5.00 -3.09 9.50
N THR A 264 6.02 -2.43 10.02
CA THR A 264 7.43 -2.70 9.66
C THR A 264 7.82 -4.15 9.90
N ASN A 265 7.35 -4.78 10.98
CA ASN A 265 7.64 -6.18 11.27
C ASN A 265 7.06 -7.11 10.21
N PHE A 266 5.81 -6.90 9.80
CA PHE A 266 5.17 -7.73 8.76
C PHE A 266 5.85 -7.56 7.40
N VAL A 267 6.20 -6.32 7.04
CA VAL A 267 6.89 -6.02 5.79
C VAL A 267 8.27 -6.67 5.78
N THR A 268 9.08 -6.45 6.83
CA THR A 268 10.44 -6.99 6.91
C THR A 268 10.43 -8.51 6.98
N GLU A 269 9.51 -9.12 7.73
CA GLU A 269 9.30 -10.57 7.74
C GLU A 269 9.03 -11.09 6.32
N THR A 270 8.15 -10.42 5.58
CA THR A 270 7.84 -10.78 4.18
C THR A 270 9.07 -10.72 3.29
N LEU A 271 9.91 -9.67 3.41
CA LEU A 271 11.13 -9.55 2.62
C LEU A 271 12.14 -10.67 2.93
N ILE A 272 12.24 -11.08 4.19
CA ILE A 272 13.09 -12.22 4.59
C ILE A 272 12.54 -13.52 3.99
N MET A 273 11.23 -13.76 4.10
CA MET A 273 10.57 -14.92 3.49
C MET A 273 10.79 -14.96 1.97
N CYS A 274 10.79 -13.82 1.28
CA CYS A 274 11.11 -13.75 -0.14
C CYS A 274 12.57 -14.19 -0.42
N LYS A 275 13.53 -13.75 0.39
CA LYS A 275 14.94 -14.19 0.26
C LYS A 275 15.09 -15.69 0.46
N GLU A 276 14.36 -16.28 1.40
CA GLU A 276 14.37 -17.73 1.64
C GLU A 276 13.76 -18.52 0.49
N SER A 277 12.68 -17.96 -0.12
CA SER A 277 11.98 -18.64 -1.21
C SER A 277 12.70 -18.52 -2.56
N LEU A 278 13.51 -17.46 -2.77
CA LEU A 278 14.14 -17.21 -4.05
C LEU A 278 15.63 -16.82 -3.93
N PRO A 279 16.57 -17.74 -4.27
CA PRO A 279 18.02 -17.50 -4.16
C PRO A 279 18.53 -16.27 -4.91
N LYS A 280 17.87 -15.81 -5.97
CA LYS A 280 18.20 -14.56 -6.70
C LYS A 280 18.23 -13.33 -5.79
N LEU A 281 17.53 -13.36 -4.66
CA LEU A 281 17.48 -12.26 -3.69
C LEU A 281 18.60 -12.30 -2.65
N ALA A 282 19.46 -13.31 -2.65
CA ALA A 282 20.52 -13.48 -1.63
C ALA A 282 21.47 -12.26 -1.53
N GLY A 283 21.72 -11.57 -2.66
CA GLY A 283 22.60 -10.39 -2.72
C GLY A 283 21.99 -9.07 -2.23
N TYR A 284 20.73 -9.05 -1.81
CA TYR A 284 20.07 -7.85 -1.29
C TYR A 284 19.97 -7.93 0.23
N ASP A 285 20.73 -7.11 0.94
CA ASP A 285 20.77 -7.13 2.40
C ASP A 285 19.80 -6.10 3.00
N LEU A 286 19.12 -6.53 4.07
CA LEU A 286 18.24 -5.65 4.84
C LEU A 286 19.06 -4.66 5.66
N SER A 287 18.65 -3.41 5.66
CA SER A 287 19.20 -2.41 6.57
C SER A 287 18.56 -2.51 7.96
N TRP A 288 19.24 -3.18 8.89
CA TRP A 288 18.76 -3.27 10.28
C TRP A 288 18.64 -1.92 10.97
N VAL A 289 19.48 -0.95 10.61
CA VAL A 289 19.33 0.43 11.10
C VAL A 289 17.99 1.00 10.66
N GLN A 290 17.67 0.89 9.37
CA GLN A 290 16.41 1.40 8.84
C GLN A 290 15.21 0.63 9.40
N TYR A 291 15.32 -0.68 9.60
CA TYR A 291 14.30 -1.49 10.26
C TYR A 291 13.93 -0.92 11.64
N PHE A 292 14.91 -0.69 12.52
CA PHE A 292 14.64 -0.13 13.86
C PHE A 292 14.10 1.30 13.79
N VAL A 293 14.58 2.14 12.88
CA VAL A 293 14.05 3.48 12.65
C VAL A 293 12.59 3.44 12.20
N ASN A 294 12.24 2.52 11.30
CA ASN A 294 10.87 2.33 10.86
C ASN A 294 9.97 1.82 11.99
N CYS A 295 10.44 0.84 12.79
CA CYS A 295 9.69 0.36 13.96
C CYS A 295 9.41 1.49 14.97
N TRP A 296 10.41 2.35 15.23
CA TRP A 296 10.22 3.53 16.07
C TRP A 296 9.17 4.47 15.50
N THR A 297 9.22 4.72 14.19
CA THR A 297 8.24 5.57 13.49
C THR A 297 6.83 5.01 13.61
N ASP A 298 6.64 3.70 13.42
CA ASP A 298 5.34 3.03 13.58
C ASP A 298 4.79 3.22 14.99
N MET A 299 5.61 3.01 16.03
CA MET A 299 5.22 3.24 17.43
C MET A 299 4.81 4.69 17.68
N MET A 300 5.53 5.67 17.08
CA MET A 300 5.18 7.09 17.26
C MET A 300 3.86 7.44 16.56
N VAL A 301 3.56 6.85 15.40
CA VAL A 301 2.26 7.00 14.74
C VAL A 301 1.13 6.41 15.59
N LEU A 302 1.30 5.20 16.09
CA LEU A 302 0.32 4.55 16.98
C LEU A 302 0.08 5.40 18.26
N LYS A 303 1.15 5.86 18.92
CA LYS A 303 1.06 6.71 20.12
C LYS A 303 0.28 8.00 19.86
N ARG A 304 0.50 8.66 18.73
CA ARG A 304 -0.24 9.89 18.33
C ARG A 304 -1.73 9.64 18.14
N ASN A 305 -2.09 8.43 17.74
CA ASN A 305 -3.49 8.01 17.58
C ASN A 305 -4.08 7.41 18.87
N GLY A 306 -3.43 7.61 20.03
CA GLY A 306 -3.95 7.19 21.32
C GLY A 306 -3.73 5.71 21.67
N VAL A 307 -2.93 4.99 20.87
CA VAL A 307 -2.58 3.59 21.18
C VAL A 307 -1.47 3.57 22.23
N ASP A 308 -1.63 2.79 23.28
CA ASP A 308 -0.54 2.54 24.24
C ASP A 308 0.53 1.66 23.60
N VAL A 309 1.74 2.21 23.51
CA VAL A 309 2.93 1.56 22.94
C VAL A 309 4.03 1.33 23.98
N THR A 310 3.66 1.35 25.27
CA THR A 310 4.64 1.24 26.37
C THR A 310 5.37 -0.10 26.33
N ALA A 311 4.64 -1.19 26.12
CA ALA A 311 5.23 -2.52 26.01
C ALA A 311 6.11 -2.66 24.74
N ASP A 312 5.65 -2.10 23.61
CA ASP A 312 6.42 -2.10 22.36
C ASP A 312 7.76 -1.37 22.50
N LYS A 313 7.77 -0.23 23.22
CA LYS A 313 9.00 0.52 23.48
C LYS A 313 9.95 -0.22 24.39
N GLN A 314 9.46 -0.85 25.44
CA GLN A 314 10.28 -1.67 26.33
C GLN A 314 10.96 -2.80 25.55
N GLU A 315 10.21 -3.49 24.72
CA GLU A 315 10.74 -4.55 23.85
C GLU A 315 11.73 -3.98 22.83
N PHE A 316 11.42 -2.85 22.21
CA PHE A 316 12.31 -2.15 21.26
C PHE A 316 13.68 -1.89 21.88
N PHE A 317 13.75 -1.27 23.05
CA PHE A 317 15.03 -0.94 23.67
C PHE A 317 15.77 -2.19 24.16
N ARG A 318 15.06 -3.19 24.65
CA ARG A 318 15.64 -4.48 25.02
C ARG A 318 16.32 -5.13 23.81
N VAL A 319 15.61 -5.27 22.71
CA VAL A 319 16.13 -5.90 21.48
C VAL A 319 17.22 -5.05 20.82
N LEU A 320 17.10 -3.70 20.83
CA LEU A 320 18.12 -2.81 20.31
C LEU A 320 19.43 -2.95 21.09
N ALA A 321 19.39 -3.13 22.42
CA ALA A 321 20.57 -3.33 23.25
C ALA A 321 21.38 -4.57 22.89
N GLU A 322 20.72 -5.60 22.34
CA GLU A 322 21.34 -6.85 21.88
C GLU A 322 21.99 -6.71 20.48
N GLN A 323 21.72 -5.62 19.75
CA GLN A 323 22.26 -5.41 18.42
C GLN A 323 23.74 -5.00 18.42
N PRO A 324 24.47 -5.22 17.31
CA PRO A 324 25.85 -4.71 17.16
C PRO A 324 25.95 -3.20 17.43
N ALA A 325 27.06 -2.76 17.99
CA ALA A 325 27.28 -1.35 18.32
C ALA A 325 27.04 -0.40 17.15
N SER A 326 27.46 -0.80 15.95
CA SER A 326 27.25 -0.05 14.70
C SER A 326 25.77 0.21 14.35
N VAL A 327 24.89 -0.74 14.65
CA VAL A 327 23.43 -0.56 14.48
C VAL A 327 22.89 0.30 15.60
N ARG A 328 23.20 -0.04 16.84
CA ARG A 328 22.70 0.61 18.05
C ARG A 328 23.00 2.10 18.10
N GLU A 329 24.25 2.50 17.83
CA GLU A 329 24.67 3.91 17.83
C GLU A 329 23.97 4.71 16.73
N ARG A 330 23.87 4.16 15.52
CA ARG A 330 23.18 4.84 14.40
C ARG A 330 21.69 4.99 14.66
N VAL A 331 21.02 3.97 15.19
CA VAL A 331 19.60 4.07 15.57
C VAL A 331 19.40 5.13 16.64
N ASN A 332 20.19 5.12 17.71
CA ASN A 332 20.11 6.11 18.80
C ASN A 332 20.32 7.55 18.31
N THR A 333 21.22 7.76 17.34
CA THR A 333 21.45 9.08 16.74
C THR A 333 20.19 9.55 15.98
N VAL A 334 19.56 8.68 15.20
CA VAL A 334 18.39 9.03 14.37
C VAL A 334 17.14 9.27 15.23
N VAL A 335 16.93 8.43 16.26
CA VAL A 335 15.77 8.58 17.15
C VAL A 335 15.97 9.63 18.24
N ASN A 336 17.11 10.35 18.24
CA ASN A 336 17.51 11.32 19.27
C ASN A 336 17.47 10.76 20.70
N CYS A 337 17.89 9.52 20.86
CA CYS A 337 17.80 8.78 22.11
C CYS A 337 19.17 8.15 22.46
N PRO A 338 20.24 8.94 22.68
CA PRO A 338 21.59 8.43 22.88
C PRO A 338 21.70 7.46 24.06
N ASP A 339 20.83 7.60 25.08
CA ASP A 339 20.81 6.76 26.29
C ASP A 339 19.69 5.71 26.29
N GLY A 340 19.05 5.45 25.16
CA GLY A 340 17.94 4.49 25.07
C GLY A 340 16.64 4.96 25.73
N ARG A 341 16.46 6.26 25.93
CA ARG A 341 15.23 6.83 26.50
C ARG A 341 14.43 7.59 25.45
N ASP A 342 13.08 7.55 25.57
CA ASP A 342 12.21 8.32 24.67
C ASP A 342 12.45 9.83 24.80
N PRO A 343 12.96 10.52 23.77
CA PRO A 343 13.22 11.96 23.83
C PRO A 343 11.97 12.79 24.12
N GLY A 344 10.81 12.33 23.67
CA GLY A 344 9.53 13.00 23.92
C GLY A 344 9.12 12.93 25.38
N GLU A 345 9.35 11.80 26.03
CA GLU A 345 9.07 11.65 27.48
C GLU A 345 10.07 12.44 28.33
N GLU A 346 11.35 12.46 27.96
CA GLU A 346 12.35 13.23 28.66
C GLU A 346 12.12 14.74 28.48
N TRP A 347 11.78 15.18 27.28
CA TRP A 347 11.44 16.58 27.01
C TRP A 347 10.16 17.00 27.74
N ALA A 348 9.10 16.16 27.72
CA ALA A 348 7.85 16.42 28.43
C ALA A 348 8.06 16.52 29.95
N ARG A 349 8.93 15.68 30.52
CA ARG A 349 9.28 15.72 31.94
C ARG A 349 10.02 16.99 32.30
N ARG A 350 10.93 17.50 31.43
CA ARG A 350 11.69 18.75 31.63
C ARG A 350 10.82 20.00 31.37
N HIS A 351 9.74 19.88 30.59
CA HIS A 351 8.92 21.01 30.15
C HIS A 351 7.41 20.69 30.22
N PRO A 352 6.87 20.39 31.40
CA PRO A 352 5.50 19.86 31.54
C PRO A 352 4.43 20.80 30.95
N VAL A 353 4.54 22.12 31.19
CA VAL A 353 3.57 23.10 30.64
C VAL A 353 3.68 23.22 29.11
N ARG A 354 4.91 23.23 28.57
CA ARG A 354 5.13 23.28 27.12
C ARG A 354 4.75 21.97 26.43
N ALA A 355 4.89 20.84 27.11
CA ALA A 355 4.44 19.53 26.61
C ALA A 355 2.94 19.49 26.43
N THR A 356 2.17 20.04 27.38
CA THR A 356 0.71 20.15 27.28
C THR A 356 0.28 21.07 26.13
N VAL A 357 0.94 22.23 25.98
CA VAL A 357 0.67 23.16 24.87
C VAL A 357 1.07 22.55 23.52
N ARG A 358 2.21 21.87 23.45
CA ARG A 358 2.68 21.20 22.24
C ARG A 358 1.79 20.03 21.85
N SER A 359 1.30 19.24 22.81
CA SER A 359 0.32 18.19 22.55
C SER A 359 -1.00 18.74 21.98
N ALA A 360 -1.42 19.94 22.45
CA ALA A 360 -2.60 20.62 21.91
C ALA A 360 -2.36 21.16 20.49
N ILE A 361 -1.13 21.66 20.19
CA ILE A 361 -0.73 22.16 18.86
C ILE A 361 -0.47 20.98 17.91
N ASP A 362 0.19 19.91 18.37
CA ASP A 362 0.48 18.71 17.57
C ASP A 362 -0.80 17.93 17.21
N ASN A 363 -1.86 18.05 18.02
CA ASN A 363 -3.19 17.56 17.66
C ASN A 363 -3.85 18.37 16.53
N SER A 364 -3.45 19.64 16.32
CA SER A 364 -3.88 20.45 15.17
C SER A 364 -3.00 20.24 13.93
N THR A 365 -1.81 19.66 14.08
CA THR A 365 -0.81 19.40 13.02
C THR A 365 -0.74 17.93 12.58
N LEU A 366 -1.76 17.13 12.87
CA LEU A 366 -1.90 15.75 12.36
C LEU A 366 -1.75 15.66 10.83
N LEU A 367 -2.03 16.74 10.13
CA LEU A 367 -1.89 16.86 8.66
C LEU A 367 -0.44 16.74 8.18
N SER A 368 0.54 17.35 8.87
CA SER A 368 1.95 17.31 8.46
C SER A 368 2.63 15.95 8.73
N ASN A 369 2.05 15.15 9.61
CA ASN A 369 2.71 13.97 10.17
C ASN A 369 2.39 12.66 9.43
N VAL A 370 1.23 12.53 8.79
CA VAL A 370 0.97 11.41 7.86
C VAL A 370 1.71 11.65 6.54
N GLU A 371 1.80 12.89 6.07
CA GLU A 371 2.74 13.24 5.00
C GLU A 371 4.18 12.94 5.41
N SER A 372 4.58 13.22 6.66
CA SER A 372 5.89 12.86 7.19
C SER A 372 6.07 11.34 7.29
N PHE A 373 5.04 10.55 7.65
CA PHE A 373 5.11 9.09 7.64
C PHE A 373 5.37 8.54 6.23
N PHE A 374 4.65 9.06 5.24
CA PHE A 374 4.91 8.71 3.85
C PHE A 374 6.18 9.39 3.31
N ARG A 375 6.57 10.56 3.80
CA ARG A 375 7.82 11.27 3.42
C ARG A 375 9.05 10.67 4.08
N THR A 376 9.04 10.27 5.34
CA THR A 376 10.21 9.65 6.01
C THR A 376 10.49 8.25 5.49
N ARG A 377 9.46 7.53 5.02
CA ARG A 377 9.64 6.29 4.25
C ARG A 377 10.05 6.56 2.80
N SER A 378 9.92 7.79 2.32
CA SER A 378 10.28 8.23 0.96
C SER A 378 11.50 9.14 0.97
N ALA A 379 12.55 8.79 1.71
CA ALA A 379 13.81 9.56 1.76
C ALA A 379 14.53 9.72 0.40
N HIS A 380 13.93 9.21 -0.67
CA HIS A 380 14.43 9.28 -2.05
C HIS A 380 13.36 9.83 -3.02
N ARG A 381 12.49 10.77 -2.58
CA ARG A 381 11.78 11.58 -3.57
C ARG A 381 12.83 12.37 -4.36
N PRO A 382 12.82 12.34 -5.68
CA PRO A 382 13.53 13.32 -6.47
C PRO A 382 13.12 14.72 -5.97
N LYS A 383 14.05 15.66 -5.86
CA LYS A 383 13.82 17.01 -5.31
C LYS A 383 12.78 17.84 -6.08
N ASP A 384 12.26 17.31 -7.17
CA ASP A 384 11.41 18.00 -8.14
C ASP A 384 9.89 17.82 -7.91
N TYR A 385 9.46 16.94 -6.97
CA TYR A 385 8.05 16.83 -6.64
C TYR A 385 7.66 17.93 -5.64
N GLY A 386 6.74 18.79 -6.07
CA GLY A 386 6.11 19.79 -5.22
C GLY A 386 5.34 19.17 -4.03
N PRO A 387 4.84 19.99 -3.09
CA PRO A 387 4.06 19.51 -1.95
C PRO A 387 2.80 18.76 -2.43
N SER A 388 2.41 17.71 -1.70
CA SER A 388 1.16 16.97 -1.99
C SER A 388 -0.03 17.90 -1.92
N THR A 389 -0.94 17.79 -2.89
CA THR A 389 -2.17 18.55 -2.95
C THR A 389 -3.25 17.87 -2.11
N LEU A 390 -3.94 18.64 -1.29
CA LEU A 390 -5.11 18.23 -0.51
C LEU A 390 -6.36 18.78 -1.20
N VAL A 391 -7.32 17.91 -1.49
CA VAL A 391 -8.59 18.30 -2.12
C VAL A 391 -9.75 17.80 -1.28
N SER A 392 -10.55 18.73 -0.75
CA SER A 392 -11.77 18.40 -0.03
C SER A 392 -12.88 17.97 -0.99
N GLY A 393 -13.58 16.87 -0.64
CA GLY A 393 -14.76 16.44 -1.38
C GLY A 393 -15.88 17.49 -1.42
N ALA A 394 -16.02 18.25 -0.35
CA ALA A 394 -17.00 19.36 -0.30
C ALA A 394 -16.71 20.44 -1.35
N THR A 395 -15.43 20.78 -1.56
CA THR A 395 -15.00 21.78 -2.55
C THR A 395 -15.01 21.23 -3.97
N ALA A 396 -14.51 20.01 -4.18
CA ALA A 396 -14.42 19.35 -5.49
C ALA A 396 -15.70 18.62 -5.91
N GLY A 397 -16.68 18.52 -5.00
CA GLY A 397 -17.99 17.91 -5.26
C GLY A 397 -17.96 16.40 -5.40
N PHE A 398 -17.16 15.69 -4.59
CA PHE A 398 -17.20 14.23 -4.45
C PHE A 398 -17.57 13.82 -3.02
N SER A 399 -18.29 12.72 -2.87
CA SER A 399 -18.75 12.19 -1.58
C SER A 399 -18.28 10.76 -1.32
N ASN A 400 -17.68 10.15 -2.31
CA ASN A 400 -17.15 8.78 -2.23
C ASN A 400 -15.94 8.63 -3.16
N ILE A 401 -15.24 7.49 -3.03
CA ILE A 401 -14.01 7.22 -3.77
C ILE A 401 -14.23 7.14 -5.29
N LEU A 402 -15.37 6.66 -5.74
CA LEU A 402 -15.69 6.55 -7.17
C LEU A 402 -15.83 7.93 -7.82
N GLU A 403 -16.57 8.84 -7.19
CA GLU A 403 -16.68 10.22 -7.64
C GLU A 403 -15.33 10.94 -7.57
N CYS A 404 -14.53 10.66 -6.51
CA CYS A 404 -13.17 11.15 -6.36
C CYS A 404 -12.31 10.73 -7.56
N ALA A 405 -12.25 9.45 -7.90
CA ALA A 405 -11.45 8.94 -9.01
C ALA A 405 -11.84 9.57 -10.36
N ARG A 406 -13.14 9.78 -10.59
CA ARG A 406 -13.64 10.43 -11.82
C ARG A 406 -13.24 11.89 -11.93
N LYS A 407 -13.29 12.63 -10.82
CA LYS A 407 -13.06 14.08 -10.83
C LYS A 407 -11.59 14.44 -10.75
N LEU A 408 -10.82 13.73 -9.91
CA LEU A 408 -9.41 14.05 -9.71
C LEU A 408 -8.57 13.81 -10.97
N HIS A 409 -8.91 12.84 -11.80
CA HIS A 409 -8.21 12.63 -13.07
C HIS A 409 -8.21 13.90 -13.95
N GLY A 410 -9.32 14.65 -13.98
CA GLY A 410 -9.40 15.94 -14.67
C GLY A 410 -8.61 17.06 -13.98
N LEU A 411 -8.54 17.07 -12.65
CA LEU A 411 -7.88 18.10 -11.85
C LEU A 411 -6.36 17.90 -11.69
N ALA A 412 -5.87 16.67 -11.85
CA ALA A 412 -4.46 16.34 -11.66
C ALA A 412 -3.57 16.63 -12.88
N ARG A 413 -4.13 17.17 -13.98
CA ARG A 413 -3.35 17.59 -15.15
C ARG A 413 -2.51 18.82 -14.82
N PRO A 414 -1.25 18.92 -15.31
CA PRO A 414 -0.33 20.03 -15.00
C PRO A 414 -0.95 21.41 -15.20
N GLU A 415 -1.78 21.57 -16.22
CA GLU A 415 -2.48 22.82 -16.57
C GLU A 415 -3.49 23.32 -15.52
N PHE A 416 -3.99 22.45 -14.61
CA PHE A 416 -4.93 22.82 -13.54
C PHE A 416 -4.26 23.00 -12.18
N VAL A 417 -3.05 22.47 -11.98
CA VAL A 417 -2.32 22.61 -10.71
C VAL A 417 -1.87 24.06 -10.49
N ASP A 418 -1.59 24.80 -11.55
CA ASP A 418 -1.21 26.22 -11.47
C ASP A 418 -2.43 27.14 -11.19
N ALA A 419 -3.64 26.78 -11.64
CA ALA A 419 -4.84 27.57 -11.38
C ALA A 419 -5.27 27.52 -9.90
N ALA A 420 -5.14 26.37 -9.24
CA ALA A 420 -5.48 26.23 -7.82
C ALA A 420 -4.48 26.95 -6.87
N ARG A 421 -3.28 27.33 -7.35
CA ARG A 421 -2.31 28.15 -6.61
C ARG A 421 -2.60 29.65 -6.61
N LEU A 422 -3.49 30.09 -7.49
CA LEU A 422 -3.87 31.52 -7.63
C LEU A 422 -5.10 31.89 -6.82
N GLU A 423 -5.83 30.91 -6.23
CA GLU A 423 -7.05 31.11 -5.44
C GLU A 423 -6.89 30.74 -3.94
N ALA A 424 -5.70 30.41 -3.47
CA ALA A 424 -5.35 30.13 -2.07
C ALA A 424 -4.39 31.19 -1.52
#